data_d40fa2500651f3bb0be056eab4d5f879
#
_entry.id   d40fa2500651f3bb0be056eab4d5f879
#
_cell.length_a   1.000
_cell.length_b   1.000
_cell.length_c   1.000
_cell.angle_alpha   90.00
_cell.angle_beta   90.00
_cell.angle_gamma   90.00
#
_symmetry.space_group_name_H-M   'P 1'
#
loop_
_entity.id
_entity.type
_entity.pdbx_description
1 polymer ?
#
loop_
_entity_poly.entity_id
_entity_poly.type
_entity_poly.pdbx_seq_one_letter_code
_entity_poly.pdbx_strand_id
1 'polypeptide(L)'
;MHIVHGELRKAPYIKSGVGKDGQSTMYILELSEVIKDYKTGEKSYTNYSAMLFAASPTHIDHYNKTLVEGNFIVLTAEKLKIEVSECGKYTKLAMDNARLEGSGYIAQAQGGQAPQQRQQQAPQQQQRQAAPMAKPSFDDDLPF
;
A
#
# COMPACT_ATOMS: atom_id res chain seq x y z
N MET A 1 -2.68 19.86 2.14
CA MET A 1 -2.81 18.49 1.62
C MET A 1 -3.10 17.55 2.79
N HIS A 2 -4.13 16.77 2.67
CA HIS A 2 -4.54 15.77 3.66
C HIS A 2 -4.29 14.37 3.09
N ILE A 3 -3.82 13.47 3.94
CA ILE A 3 -3.61 12.06 3.57
C ILE A 3 -4.54 11.24 4.45
N VAL A 4 -5.36 10.43 3.82
CA VAL A 4 -6.29 9.52 4.51
C VAL A 4 -6.04 8.11 3.99
N HIS A 5 -6.01 7.17 4.88
CA HIS A 5 -5.83 5.77 4.55
C HIS A 5 -6.87 4.91 5.26
N GLY A 6 -7.24 3.82 4.67
CA GLY A 6 -8.21 2.92 5.27
C GLY A 6 -8.59 1.78 4.34
N GLU A 7 -9.35 0.86 4.91
CA GLU A 7 -9.91 -0.27 4.19
C GLU A 7 -11.24 0.14 3.52
N LEU A 8 -11.40 -0.22 2.26
CA LEU A 8 -12.67 -0.12 1.56
C LEU A 8 -13.63 -1.18 2.10
N ARG A 9 -14.57 -0.79 2.95
CA ARG A 9 -15.57 -1.70 3.52
C ARG A 9 -16.70 -2.06 2.58
N LYS A 10 -16.84 -1.30 1.50
CA LYS A 10 -17.85 -1.50 0.46
C LYS A 10 -17.22 -1.23 -0.90
N ALA A 11 -17.71 -1.92 -1.91
CA ALA A 11 -17.39 -1.58 -3.28
C ALA A 11 -17.76 -0.12 -3.57
N PRO A 12 -16.95 0.62 -4.36
CA PRO A 12 -17.24 1.99 -4.73
C PRO A 12 -18.51 2.09 -5.54
N TYR A 13 -19.25 3.18 -5.41
CA TYR A 13 -20.29 3.50 -6.38
C TYR A 13 -19.64 4.02 -7.66
N ILE A 14 -19.93 3.39 -8.79
CA ILE A 14 -19.32 3.71 -10.08
C ILE A 14 -20.38 4.28 -11.01
N LYS A 15 -20.09 5.43 -11.61
CA LYS A 15 -20.93 6.07 -12.63
C LYS A 15 -20.09 6.42 -13.85
N SER A 16 -20.37 5.76 -14.97
CA SER A 16 -19.75 6.05 -16.26
C SER A 16 -20.50 7.17 -17.00
N GLY A 17 -19.85 7.76 -17.99
CA GLY A 17 -20.48 8.79 -18.82
C GLY A 17 -20.60 10.14 -18.12
N VAL A 18 -19.68 10.47 -17.21
CA VAL A 18 -19.64 11.77 -16.54
C VAL A 18 -18.60 12.70 -17.19
N GLY A 19 -18.69 13.99 -16.87
CA GLY A 19 -17.82 15.02 -17.44
C GLY A 19 -18.43 15.67 -18.68
N LYS A 20 -17.79 16.72 -19.20
CA LYS A 20 -18.30 17.49 -20.33
C LYS A 20 -18.42 16.65 -21.60
N ASP A 21 -17.54 15.68 -21.78
CA ASP A 21 -17.46 14.84 -22.97
C ASP A 21 -18.12 13.47 -22.78
N GLY A 22 -18.69 13.21 -21.58
CA GLY A 22 -19.34 11.93 -21.27
C GLY A 22 -18.40 10.71 -21.28
N GLN A 23 -17.07 10.92 -21.24
CA GLN A 23 -16.08 9.85 -21.34
C GLN A 23 -15.45 9.46 -20.01
N SER A 24 -15.67 10.25 -18.96
CA SER A 24 -15.09 9.97 -17.66
C SER A 24 -15.95 9.01 -16.85
N THR A 25 -15.31 8.25 -15.99
CA THR A 25 -15.94 7.42 -14.97
C THR A 25 -15.67 8.01 -13.60
N MET A 26 -16.71 8.14 -12.80
CA MET A 26 -16.67 8.64 -11.44
C MET A 26 -16.80 7.47 -10.47
N TYR A 27 -15.94 7.49 -9.45
CA TYR A 27 -15.94 6.53 -8.34
C TYR A 27 -16.20 7.29 -7.05
N ILE A 28 -17.24 6.91 -6.31
CA ILE A 28 -17.52 7.45 -4.98
C ILE A 28 -17.12 6.40 -3.97
N LEU A 29 -16.20 6.77 -3.08
CA LEU A 29 -15.61 5.91 -2.07
C LEU A 29 -16.06 6.35 -0.68
N GLU A 30 -16.28 5.39 0.19
CA GLU A 30 -16.48 5.62 1.62
C GLU A 30 -15.41 4.86 2.41
N LEU A 31 -14.66 5.61 3.22
CA LEU A 31 -13.59 5.10 4.08
C LEU A 31 -13.94 5.37 5.53
N SER A 32 -13.49 4.51 6.41
CA SER A 32 -13.58 4.75 7.85
C SER A 32 -12.22 4.50 8.49
N GLU A 33 -11.72 5.50 9.17
CA GLU A 33 -10.57 5.39 10.03
C GLU A 33 -11.03 5.03 11.44
N VAL A 34 -10.37 4.05 12.06
CA VAL A 34 -10.69 3.58 13.40
C VAL A 34 -9.63 4.08 14.35
N ILE A 35 -10.08 4.83 15.35
CA ILE A 35 -9.22 5.28 16.45
C ILE A 35 -9.63 4.50 17.69
N LYS A 36 -8.69 3.77 18.29
CA LYS A 36 -8.88 3.04 19.52
C LYS A 36 -8.25 3.80 20.67
N ASP A 37 -9.06 4.18 21.65
CA ASP A 37 -8.54 4.71 22.91
C ASP A 37 -7.77 3.60 23.64
N TYR A 38 -6.49 3.83 23.93
CA TYR A 38 -5.65 2.83 24.56
C TYR A 38 -5.98 2.63 26.05
N LYS A 39 -6.63 3.60 26.70
CA LYS A 39 -7.00 3.53 28.12
C LYS A 39 -8.34 2.82 28.34
N THR A 40 -9.35 3.21 27.55
CA THR A 40 -10.71 2.68 27.69
C THR A 40 -10.96 1.48 26.76
N GLY A 41 -10.18 1.32 25.72
CA GLY A 41 -10.38 0.33 24.66
C GLY A 41 -11.54 0.69 23.72
N GLU A 42 -12.19 1.83 23.91
CA GLU A 42 -13.28 2.30 23.06
C GLU A 42 -12.80 2.61 21.65
N LYS A 43 -13.64 2.30 20.67
CA LYS A 43 -13.37 2.59 19.26
C LYS A 43 -14.22 3.76 18.82
N SER A 44 -13.58 4.78 18.25
CA SER A 44 -14.24 5.86 17.54
C SER A 44 -13.95 5.75 16.05
N TYR A 45 -14.84 6.28 15.22
CA TYR A 45 -14.75 6.19 13.77
C TYR A 45 -14.84 7.57 13.16
N THR A 46 -13.90 7.87 12.26
CA THR A 46 -13.97 9.03 11.40
C THR A 46 -14.29 8.55 9.99
N ASN A 47 -15.40 9.02 9.44
CA ASN A 47 -15.86 8.62 8.11
C ASN A 47 -15.45 9.66 7.08
N TYR A 48 -14.94 9.18 5.96
CA TYR A 48 -14.52 10.00 4.82
C TYR A 48 -15.30 9.58 3.58
N SER A 49 -15.61 10.55 2.73
CA SER A 49 -16.10 10.30 1.38
C SER A 49 -15.17 10.95 0.36
N ALA A 50 -14.87 10.25 -0.71
CA ALA A 50 -14.02 10.75 -1.77
C ALA A 50 -14.65 10.50 -3.15
N MET A 51 -14.48 11.44 -4.06
CA MET A 51 -14.82 11.27 -5.47
C MET A 51 -13.54 11.24 -6.30
N LEU A 52 -13.36 10.16 -7.05
CA LEU A 52 -12.25 10.01 -7.99
C LEU A 52 -12.80 9.99 -9.41
N PHE A 53 -12.06 10.54 -10.35
CA PHE A 53 -12.40 10.56 -11.75
C PHE A 53 -11.32 9.90 -12.60
N ALA A 54 -11.72 9.08 -13.53
CA ALA A 54 -10.84 8.45 -14.51
C ALA A 54 -11.38 8.71 -15.92
N ALA A 55 -10.54 9.31 -16.76
CA ALA A 55 -10.90 9.64 -18.15
C ALA A 55 -10.26 8.70 -19.18
N SER A 56 -9.16 8.04 -18.87
CA SER A 56 -8.50 7.11 -19.77
C SER A 56 -8.89 5.66 -19.47
N PRO A 57 -8.96 4.78 -20.49
CA PRO A 57 -9.25 3.36 -20.29
C PRO A 57 -8.28 2.67 -19.33
N THR A 58 -7.00 3.01 -19.41
CA THR A 58 -5.96 2.47 -18.51
C THR A 58 -6.21 2.87 -17.06
N HIS A 59 -6.65 4.10 -16.83
CA HIS A 59 -6.94 4.61 -15.48
C HIS A 59 -8.22 3.96 -14.92
N ILE A 60 -9.22 3.78 -15.76
CA ILE A 60 -10.47 3.08 -15.42
C ILE A 60 -10.16 1.63 -15.03
N ASP A 61 -9.37 0.92 -15.85
CA ASP A 61 -8.96 -0.46 -15.56
C ASP A 61 -8.15 -0.57 -14.26
N HIS A 62 -7.23 0.36 -14.04
CA HIS A 62 -6.48 0.45 -12.78
C HIS A 62 -7.41 0.64 -11.57
N TYR A 63 -8.36 1.57 -11.63
CA TYR A 63 -9.30 1.81 -10.53
C TYR A 63 -10.22 0.61 -10.30
N ASN A 64 -10.72 -0.03 -11.38
CA ASN A 64 -11.56 -1.22 -11.25
C ASN A 64 -10.86 -2.39 -10.56
N LYS A 65 -9.52 -2.52 -10.73
CA LYS A 65 -8.71 -3.55 -10.08
C LYS A 65 -8.33 -3.18 -8.65
N THR A 66 -8.17 -1.90 -8.38
CA THR A 66 -7.61 -1.39 -7.12
C THR A 66 -8.70 -1.07 -6.10
N LEU A 67 -9.81 -0.45 -6.57
CA LEU A 67 -10.90 0.00 -5.71
C LEU A 67 -11.92 -1.12 -5.51
N VAL A 68 -11.51 -2.19 -4.86
CA VAL A 68 -12.36 -3.34 -4.52
C VAL A 68 -12.56 -3.45 -3.02
N GLU A 69 -13.67 -4.01 -2.60
CA GLU A 69 -13.97 -4.25 -1.18
C GLU A 69 -12.85 -5.06 -0.52
N GLY A 70 -12.45 -4.66 0.67
CA GLY A 70 -11.37 -5.29 1.45
C GLY A 70 -9.96 -4.79 1.10
N ASN A 71 -9.79 -3.98 0.07
CA ASN A 71 -8.50 -3.36 -0.22
C ASN A 71 -8.23 -2.18 0.71
N PHE A 72 -6.96 -2.07 1.12
CA PHE A 72 -6.46 -0.90 1.80
C PHE A 72 -6.01 0.13 0.76
N ILE A 73 -6.49 1.36 0.90
CA ILE A 73 -6.16 2.45 -0.01
C ILE A 73 -5.63 3.66 0.73
N VAL A 74 -4.80 4.42 0.05
CA VAL A 74 -4.27 5.70 0.51
C VAL A 74 -4.74 6.78 -0.46
N LEU A 75 -5.46 7.75 0.07
CA LEU A 75 -5.98 8.90 -0.67
C LEU A 75 -5.33 10.17 -0.19
N THR A 76 -5.08 11.09 -1.10
CA THR A 76 -4.75 12.48 -0.79
C THR A 76 -5.90 13.40 -1.18
N ALA A 77 -6.06 14.50 -0.48
CA ALA A 77 -7.00 15.55 -0.80
C ALA A 77 -6.40 16.94 -0.55
N GLU A 78 -6.84 17.92 -1.30
CA GLU A 78 -6.42 19.29 -1.09
C GLU A 78 -7.11 19.90 0.14
N LYS A 79 -8.40 19.60 0.29
CA LYS A 79 -9.24 20.11 1.37
C LYS A 79 -10.16 19.01 1.89
N LEU A 80 -10.56 19.17 3.16
CA LEU A 80 -11.61 18.38 3.79
C LEU A 80 -12.79 19.29 4.10
N LYS A 81 -13.98 18.83 3.78
CA LYS A 81 -15.23 19.52 4.04
C LYS A 81 -16.12 18.65 4.92
N ILE A 82 -16.68 19.26 5.95
CA ILE A 82 -17.62 18.55 6.83
C ILE A 82 -18.97 18.46 6.12
N GLU A 83 -19.48 17.26 5.99
CA GLU A 83 -20.83 16.97 5.52
C GLU A 83 -21.61 16.29 6.62
N VAL A 84 -22.78 16.84 6.91
CA VAL A 84 -23.71 16.27 7.89
C VAL A 84 -24.87 15.63 7.13
N SER A 85 -25.25 14.42 7.52
CA SER A 85 -26.40 13.75 6.90
C SER A 85 -27.70 14.53 7.17
N GLU A 86 -28.71 14.37 6.29
CA GLU A 86 -30.00 15.06 6.42
C GLU A 86 -30.67 14.82 7.77
N CYS A 87 -30.45 13.66 8.37
CA CYS A 87 -30.96 13.35 9.71
C CYS A 87 -30.11 13.92 10.87
N GLY A 88 -28.98 14.60 10.57
CA GLY A 88 -28.07 15.19 11.57
C GLY A 88 -27.27 14.17 12.40
N LYS A 89 -27.50 12.88 12.22
CA LYS A 89 -26.91 11.83 13.06
C LYS A 89 -25.50 11.41 12.65
N TYR A 90 -25.15 11.61 11.39
CA TYR A 90 -23.88 11.14 10.85
C TYR A 90 -23.11 12.30 10.23
N THR A 91 -21.87 12.39 10.61
CA THR A 91 -20.93 13.37 10.05
C THR A 91 -19.86 12.60 9.26
N LYS A 92 -19.54 13.09 8.07
CA LYS A 92 -18.44 12.59 7.26
C LYS A 92 -17.60 13.73 6.76
N LEU A 93 -16.34 13.46 6.46
CA LEU A 93 -15.41 14.40 5.86
C LEU A 93 -15.34 14.13 4.37
N ALA A 94 -15.88 15.03 3.57
CA ALA A 94 -15.77 14.96 2.12
C ALA A 94 -14.37 15.45 1.70
N MET A 95 -13.71 14.64 0.91
CA MET A 95 -12.37 14.89 0.36
C MET A 95 -12.52 15.64 -0.96
N ASP A 96 -12.05 16.87 -1.01
CA ASP A 96 -12.06 17.70 -2.23
C ASP A 96 -10.76 17.50 -3.01
N ASN A 97 -10.89 17.33 -4.33
CA ASN A 97 -9.79 16.97 -5.24
C ASN A 97 -9.01 15.74 -4.76
N ALA A 98 -9.74 14.69 -4.45
CA ALA A 98 -9.15 13.44 -3.99
C ALA A 98 -8.36 12.73 -5.09
N ARG A 99 -7.24 12.11 -4.71
CA ARG A 99 -6.39 11.29 -5.59
C ARG A 99 -6.00 10.00 -4.91
N LEU A 100 -5.93 8.93 -5.68
CA LEU A 100 -5.41 7.65 -5.20
C LEU A 100 -3.88 7.67 -5.30
N GLU A 101 -3.20 7.54 -4.17
CA GLU A 101 -1.74 7.53 -4.09
C GLU A 101 -1.18 6.11 -3.94
N GLY A 102 -1.97 5.22 -3.35
CA GLY A 102 -1.52 3.86 -3.14
C GLY A 102 -2.63 2.91 -2.76
N SER A 103 -2.35 1.64 -2.91
CA SER A 103 -3.24 0.57 -2.52
C SER A 103 -2.46 -0.67 -2.12
N GLY A 104 -3.04 -1.49 -1.25
CA GLY A 104 -2.48 -2.77 -0.83
C GLY A 104 -3.57 -3.71 -0.34
N TYR A 105 -3.30 -4.99 -0.40
CA TYR A 105 -4.12 -5.99 0.27
C TYR A 105 -3.69 -6.03 1.74
N ILE A 106 -4.63 -5.83 2.65
CA ILE A 106 -4.41 -6.29 4.02
C ILE A 106 -4.60 -7.80 3.96
N ALA A 107 -3.50 -8.54 3.90
CA ALA A 107 -3.57 -9.97 4.16
C ALA A 107 -4.21 -10.11 5.56
N GLN A 108 -5.46 -10.54 5.60
CA GLN A 108 -6.04 -10.99 6.85
C GLN A 108 -5.06 -12.01 7.40
N ALA A 109 -4.53 -11.75 8.59
CA ALA A 109 -3.68 -12.68 9.30
C ALA A 109 -4.53 -13.92 9.65
N GLN A 110 -4.72 -14.79 8.68
CA GLN A 110 -5.03 -16.17 8.92
C GLN A 110 -3.80 -16.78 9.55
N GLY A 111 -3.96 -17.17 10.81
CA GLY A 111 -3.00 -17.76 11.72
C GLY A 111 -1.68 -18.25 11.11
N GLY A 112 -0.60 -17.62 11.51
CA GLY A 112 0.69 -18.23 11.68
C GLY A 112 1.31 -18.97 10.49
N GLN A 113 1.86 -18.24 9.54
CA GLN A 113 3.12 -18.63 8.91
C GLN A 113 3.93 -17.35 8.69
N ALA A 114 4.98 -17.20 9.49
CA ALA A 114 5.97 -16.17 9.30
C ALA A 114 6.47 -16.25 7.85
N PRO A 115 6.65 -15.09 7.16
CA PRO A 115 7.27 -15.12 5.86
C PRO A 115 8.65 -15.75 6.01
N GLN A 116 8.87 -16.91 5.37
CA GLN A 116 10.19 -17.48 5.23
C GLN A 116 11.07 -16.41 4.56
N GLN A 117 11.96 -15.83 5.36
CA GLN A 117 13.07 -15.06 4.85
C GLN A 117 13.71 -15.92 3.75
N ARG A 118 13.58 -15.50 2.51
CA ARG A 118 14.44 -15.96 1.44
C ARG A 118 15.86 -15.63 1.90
N GLN A 119 16.54 -16.65 2.44
CA GLN A 119 17.99 -16.60 2.58
C GLN A 119 18.52 -16.27 1.19
N GLN A 120 19.00 -15.05 1.04
CA GLN A 120 19.89 -14.70 -0.05
C GLN A 120 21.05 -15.68 0.02
N GLN A 121 21.05 -16.64 -0.90
CA GLN A 121 22.23 -17.45 -1.15
C GLN A 121 23.34 -16.49 -1.52
N ALA A 122 24.25 -16.30 -0.59
CA ALA A 122 25.52 -15.66 -0.87
C ALA A 122 26.18 -16.43 -2.01
N PRO A 123 26.77 -15.77 -3.03
CA PRO A 123 27.48 -16.44 -4.10
C PRO A 123 28.64 -17.25 -3.47
N GLN A 124 28.62 -18.57 -3.68
CA GLN A 124 29.74 -19.44 -3.36
C GLN A 124 30.97 -18.90 -4.06
N GLN A 125 31.89 -18.33 -3.29
CA GLN A 125 33.25 -18.11 -3.73
C GLN A 125 33.82 -19.49 -4.07
N GLN A 126 34.03 -19.74 -5.36
CA GLN A 126 34.86 -20.84 -5.83
C GLN A 126 36.20 -20.75 -5.12
N GLN A 127 36.46 -21.65 -4.18
CA GLN A 127 37.77 -21.91 -3.68
C GLN A 127 38.65 -22.31 -4.84
N ARG A 128 39.46 -21.37 -5.31
CA ARG A 128 40.60 -21.70 -6.13
C ARG A 128 41.50 -22.62 -5.31
N GLN A 129 41.60 -23.86 -5.74
CA GLN A 129 42.58 -24.80 -5.23
C GLN A 129 43.95 -24.17 -5.45
N ALA A 130 44.60 -23.78 -4.38
CA ALA A 130 46.02 -23.42 -4.40
C ALA A 130 46.81 -24.69 -4.70
N ALA A 131 47.57 -24.64 -5.76
CA ALA A 131 48.56 -25.66 -6.07
C ALA A 131 49.58 -25.78 -4.93
N PRO A 132 50.07 -26.99 -4.65
CA PRO A 132 51.01 -27.21 -3.57
C PRO A 132 52.34 -26.50 -3.91
N MET A 133 52.72 -25.51 -3.10
CA MET A 133 54.05 -24.91 -3.17
C MET A 133 55.08 -25.96 -2.77
N ALA A 134 55.99 -26.19 -3.71
CA ALA A 134 57.21 -26.95 -3.47
C ALA A 134 58.02 -26.28 -2.35
N LYS A 135 58.45 -27.07 -1.40
CA LYS A 135 59.34 -26.65 -0.32
C LYS A 135 60.68 -26.25 -0.93
N PRO A 136 61.25 -25.08 -0.60
CA PRO A 136 62.65 -24.83 -0.91
C PRO A 136 63.50 -25.69 0.01
N SER A 137 64.34 -26.55 -0.61
CA SER A 137 65.43 -27.23 0.09
C SER A 137 66.48 -26.18 0.44
N PHE A 138 66.69 -25.98 1.73
CA PHE A 138 67.87 -25.28 2.20
C PHE A 138 69.03 -26.22 2.13
N ASP A 139 69.96 -26.00 1.20
CA ASP A 139 71.25 -26.55 1.24
C ASP A 139 72.10 -25.70 2.20
N ASP A 140 72.48 -26.34 3.28
CA ASP A 140 73.45 -25.89 4.25
C ASP A 140 74.85 -26.08 3.68
N ASP A 141 75.40 -25.07 3.03
CA ASP A 141 76.84 -24.99 2.74
C ASP A 141 77.34 -23.61 3.14
N LEU A 142 77.79 -23.53 4.39
CA LEU A 142 78.65 -22.46 4.85
C LEU A 142 80.09 -22.88 4.69
N PRO A 143 80.91 -22.22 3.90
CA PRO A 143 82.37 -22.21 4.10
C PRO A 143 82.74 -21.02 4.95
N PHE A 144 83.58 -21.27 5.85
CA PHE A 144 84.22 -20.38 6.82
C PHE A 144 84.72 -19.05 6.27
#